data_79d6f8aa300bab824259c10674bd18aa
#
_entry.id   79d6f8aa300bab824259c10674bd18aa
#
_cell.length_a   1.000
_cell.length_b   1.000
_cell.length_c   1.000
_cell.angle_alpha   90.00
_cell.angle_beta   90.00
_cell.angle_gamma   90.00
#
_symmetry.space_group_name_H-M   'P 1'
#
loop_
_entity.id
_entity.type
_entity.pdbx_description
1 polymer ?
#
loop_
_entity_poly.entity_id
_entity_poly.type
_entity_poly.pdbx_seq_one_letter_code
_entity_poly.pdbx_strand_id
1 'polypeptide(L)'
;MSNIPVLIVGAGPTGLLMAYELARHGISYRIIDKKSEPTHSANAVAMQTRTLEIFKQIGLADDFLRVGQQCNAICFYDNGKEYAQASFTHLNSVYQFILALPQAATEKILDTKLSELQHHIERSRTLIDVRINLTDIEAVVQHEDGVQETIRCQWLLGCDGAHSTVREKCEFHFPGDDLSEQFVVADAALDSFLPHDKIHIFSAKGYMLGTFPLGSNLFRLGANMQLGYSRKDYTANEIRELVSTRSSNLLSVRDVTSISPFWIHSKMSETMRRGNVFLLGDAAHIHSPVGGQGMNTGLQDVHNLAWKLALVIQDRANDTLLDSYQIERKPVIKEVVETTDRFTRLLLMSNPFILFLRKQLIKLMLAIPSINNYVTRRMTQLSIRYQSNMSMSDNAGERAPDVMMSNDSHFYDYLNDTYHHIMCFTGERDIFKMADFCKQIRFELLGPYKDIIKLHLVTPHVIDEPIDQIHDENNAIHQVYQIKKPSVIIIRPDGYVNYKSTNPGIQEIKSFLNGYLL
;
A
#
# COMPACT_ATOMS: atom_id res chain seq x y z
N MET A 1 -29.33 -19.86 -9.97
CA MET A 1 -27.94 -19.46 -9.64
C MET A 1 -28.03 -18.19 -8.80
N SER A 2 -27.48 -18.17 -7.60
CA SER A 2 -27.50 -16.98 -6.75
C SER A 2 -26.55 -15.93 -7.31
N ASN A 3 -27.03 -14.71 -7.52
CA ASN A 3 -26.20 -13.58 -7.90
C ASN A 3 -25.40 -13.15 -6.65
N ILE A 4 -24.07 -13.11 -6.74
CA ILE A 4 -23.21 -12.67 -5.64
C ILE A 4 -22.88 -11.18 -5.80
N PRO A 5 -22.72 -10.41 -4.71
CA PRO A 5 -22.34 -9.02 -4.82
C PRO A 5 -20.99 -8.83 -5.53
N VAL A 6 -19.94 -9.52 -5.09
CA VAL A 6 -18.57 -9.31 -5.57
C VAL A 6 -17.87 -10.63 -5.89
N LEU A 7 -17.23 -10.68 -7.07
CA LEU A 7 -16.26 -11.73 -7.43
C LEU A 7 -14.84 -11.13 -7.48
N ILE A 8 -13.93 -11.67 -6.67
CA ILE A 8 -12.51 -11.34 -6.66
C ILE A 8 -11.76 -12.43 -7.44
N VAL A 9 -11.01 -12.05 -8.46
CA VAL A 9 -10.17 -12.96 -9.25
C VAL A 9 -8.70 -12.74 -8.91
N GLY A 10 -8.07 -13.77 -8.33
CA GLY A 10 -6.69 -13.77 -7.85
C GLY A 10 -6.58 -13.63 -6.35
N ALA A 11 -5.89 -14.58 -5.68
CA ALA A 11 -5.61 -14.63 -4.25
C ALA A 11 -4.13 -14.34 -3.94
N GLY A 12 -3.52 -13.39 -4.65
CA GLY A 12 -2.28 -12.73 -4.26
C GLY A 12 -2.54 -11.69 -3.16
N PRO A 13 -1.51 -10.94 -2.71
CA PRO A 13 -1.65 -9.96 -1.62
C PRO A 13 -2.80 -8.96 -1.83
N THR A 14 -2.98 -8.47 -3.07
CA THR A 14 -4.03 -7.53 -3.46
C THR A 14 -5.43 -8.14 -3.28
N GLY A 15 -5.67 -9.35 -3.82
CA GLY A 15 -6.98 -10.00 -3.72
C GLY A 15 -7.30 -10.45 -2.31
N LEU A 16 -6.31 -10.96 -1.56
CA LEU A 16 -6.49 -11.36 -0.16
C LEU A 16 -6.83 -10.16 0.73
N LEU A 17 -6.14 -9.02 0.56
CA LEU A 17 -6.48 -7.81 1.31
C LEU A 17 -7.85 -7.29 0.91
N MET A 18 -8.24 -7.34 -0.38
CA MET A 18 -9.59 -6.94 -0.82
C MET A 18 -10.66 -7.81 -0.15
N ALA A 19 -10.45 -9.13 -0.11
CA ALA A 19 -11.35 -10.06 0.58
C ALA A 19 -11.47 -9.72 2.08
N TYR A 20 -10.35 -9.43 2.73
CA TYR A 20 -10.34 -9.04 4.14
C TYR A 20 -11.07 -7.72 4.39
N GLU A 21 -10.84 -6.70 3.58
CA GLU A 21 -11.51 -5.40 3.71
C GLU A 21 -13.01 -5.51 3.44
N LEU A 22 -13.44 -6.26 2.41
CA LEU A 22 -14.86 -6.51 2.16
C LEU A 22 -15.52 -7.26 3.32
N ALA A 23 -14.84 -8.24 3.93
CA ALA A 23 -15.33 -8.92 5.12
C ALA A 23 -15.50 -7.95 6.30
N ARG A 24 -14.54 -7.05 6.55
CA ARG A 24 -14.66 -6.00 7.58
C ARG A 24 -15.86 -5.08 7.37
N HIS A 25 -16.18 -4.79 6.11
CA HIS A 25 -17.36 -4.00 5.74
C HIS A 25 -18.68 -4.80 5.69
N GLY A 26 -18.66 -6.11 5.99
CA GLY A 26 -19.83 -6.96 5.95
C GLY A 26 -20.36 -7.25 4.54
N ILE A 27 -19.53 -7.14 3.51
CA ILE A 27 -19.91 -7.40 2.12
C ILE A 27 -19.61 -8.85 1.77
N SER A 28 -20.63 -9.55 1.25
CA SER A 28 -20.47 -10.92 0.75
C SER A 28 -19.71 -10.95 -0.58
N TYR A 29 -18.81 -11.92 -0.74
CA TYR A 29 -18.01 -12.09 -1.94
C TYR A 29 -17.64 -13.57 -2.16
N ARG A 30 -17.15 -13.87 -3.36
CA ARG A 30 -16.33 -15.07 -3.65
C ARG A 30 -14.95 -14.61 -4.09
N ILE A 31 -13.92 -15.36 -3.70
CA ILE A 31 -12.53 -15.17 -4.16
C ILE A 31 -12.03 -16.46 -4.79
N ILE A 32 -11.54 -16.37 -6.03
CA ILE A 32 -11.03 -17.51 -6.79
C ILE A 32 -9.55 -17.31 -7.14
N ASP A 33 -8.78 -18.39 -7.19
CA ASP A 33 -7.41 -18.38 -7.68
C ASP A 33 -7.12 -19.61 -8.53
N LYS A 34 -6.40 -19.42 -9.64
CA LYS A 34 -5.99 -20.52 -10.54
C LYS A 34 -4.98 -21.47 -9.93
N LYS A 35 -4.21 -21.03 -8.93
CA LYS A 35 -3.21 -21.85 -8.24
C LYS A 35 -3.89 -22.75 -7.20
N SER A 36 -3.36 -23.95 -7.05
CA SER A 36 -3.80 -24.88 -6.00
C SER A 36 -3.29 -24.49 -4.60
N GLU A 37 -2.18 -23.75 -4.54
CA GLU A 37 -1.48 -23.36 -3.31
C GLU A 37 -1.03 -21.90 -3.36
N PRO A 38 -0.74 -21.25 -2.20
CA PRO A 38 -0.10 -19.94 -2.13
C PRO A 38 1.24 -19.91 -2.88
N THR A 39 1.69 -18.73 -3.25
CA THR A 39 2.94 -18.54 -3.98
C THR A 39 4.15 -18.88 -3.09
N HIS A 40 5.05 -19.73 -3.59
CA HIS A 40 6.34 -20.03 -2.95
C HIS A 40 7.51 -19.27 -3.61
N SER A 41 7.28 -18.55 -4.72
CA SER A 41 8.34 -17.84 -5.44
C SER A 41 8.85 -16.63 -4.66
N ALA A 42 10.14 -16.32 -4.87
CA ALA A 42 10.78 -15.13 -4.32
C ALA A 42 10.32 -13.88 -5.08
N ASN A 43 9.20 -13.29 -4.67
CA ASN A 43 8.64 -12.05 -5.23
C ASN A 43 8.97 -10.84 -4.32
N ALA A 44 8.01 -9.95 -4.08
CA ALA A 44 8.20 -8.78 -3.23
C ALA A 44 8.70 -9.12 -1.82
N VAL A 45 9.44 -8.19 -1.22
CA VAL A 45 10.04 -8.35 0.11
C VAL A 45 9.91 -7.12 1.00
N ALA A 46 9.77 -5.93 0.43
CA ALA A 46 9.73 -4.69 1.19
C ALA A 46 8.28 -4.26 1.43
N MET A 47 7.89 -4.14 2.69
CA MET A 47 6.64 -3.51 3.10
C MET A 47 6.95 -2.11 3.60
N GLN A 48 6.39 -1.12 2.93
CA GLN A 48 6.67 0.29 3.18
C GLN A 48 5.93 0.79 4.42
N THR A 49 6.44 1.85 5.03
CA THR A 49 5.84 2.47 6.24
C THR A 49 4.35 2.78 6.05
N ARG A 50 3.93 3.33 4.89
CA ARG A 50 2.50 3.61 4.66
C ARG A 50 1.64 2.35 4.70
N THR A 51 2.13 1.23 4.19
CA THR A 51 1.41 -0.05 4.24
C THR A 51 1.28 -0.56 5.68
N LEU A 52 2.30 -0.36 6.52
CA LEU A 52 2.21 -0.70 7.95
C LEU A 52 1.18 0.17 8.67
N GLU A 53 1.07 1.47 8.34
CA GLU A 53 0.01 2.33 8.86
C GLU A 53 -1.39 1.85 8.47
N ILE A 54 -1.56 1.44 7.21
CA ILE A 54 -2.81 0.82 6.74
C ILE A 54 -3.11 -0.45 7.56
N PHE A 55 -2.11 -1.31 7.75
CA PHE A 55 -2.29 -2.52 8.55
C PHE A 55 -2.58 -2.22 10.03
N LYS A 56 -2.06 -1.12 10.59
CA LYS A 56 -2.45 -0.65 11.92
C LYS A 56 -3.93 -0.27 11.95
N GLN A 57 -4.40 0.51 10.97
CA GLN A 57 -5.80 0.92 10.87
C GLN A 57 -6.77 -0.26 10.72
N ILE A 58 -6.35 -1.34 10.07
CA ILE A 58 -7.20 -2.52 9.86
C ILE A 58 -6.94 -3.66 10.85
N GLY A 59 -6.13 -3.40 11.89
CA GLY A 59 -5.87 -4.34 13.00
C GLY A 59 -4.93 -5.49 12.66
N LEU A 60 -4.10 -5.38 11.62
CA LEU A 60 -3.20 -6.43 11.17
C LEU A 60 -1.70 -6.19 11.47
N ALA A 61 -1.30 -4.96 11.86
CA ALA A 61 0.11 -4.59 11.95
C ALA A 61 0.94 -5.54 12.81
N ASP A 62 0.42 -5.94 13.97
CA ASP A 62 1.16 -6.77 14.94
C ASP A 62 1.47 -8.17 14.38
N ASP A 63 0.58 -8.74 13.54
CA ASP A 63 0.83 -10.03 12.90
C ASP A 63 2.01 -9.95 11.93
N PHE A 64 2.12 -8.84 11.18
CA PHE A 64 3.22 -8.58 10.26
C PHE A 64 4.53 -8.28 11.00
N LEU A 65 4.48 -7.44 12.05
CA LEU A 65 5.65 -7.05 12.84
C LEU A 65 6.28 -8.24 13.59
N ARG A 66 5.49 -9.23 13.97
CA ARG A 66 5.95 -10.44 14.66
C ARG A 66 6.84 -11.31 13.76
N VAL A 67 6.62 -11.27 12.45
CA VAL A 67 7.28 -12.16 11.48
C VAL A 67 8.36 -11.46 10.67
N GLY A 68 8.16 -10.16 10.37
CA GLY A 68 9.05 -9.40 9.49
C GLY A 68 10.28 -8.85 10.20
N GLN A 69 11.34 -8.61 9.43
CA GLN A 69 12.56 -7.96 9.88
C GLN A 69 12.49 -6.46 9.66
N GLN A 70 12.64 -5.68 10.73
CA GLN A 70 12.66 -4.21 10.65
C GLN A 70 13.99 -3.72 10.09
N CYS A 71 13.94 -2.83 9.10
CA CYS A 71 15.09 -2.20 8.46
C CYS A 71 14.98 -0.68 8.61
N ASN A 72 15.82 -0.07 9.45
CA ASN A 72 15.77 1.35 9.80
C ASN A 72 16.51 2.27 8.84
N ALA A 73 17.25 1.71 7.87
CA ALA A 73 17.97 2.45 6.84
C ALA A 73 18.26 1.63 5.58
N ILE A 74 18.60 2.34 4.50
CA ILE A 74 19.23 1.79 3.30
C ILE A 74 20.64 2.34 3.22
N CYS A 75 21.64 1.43 3.16
CA CYS A 75 23.05 1.76 3.00
C CYS A 75 23.48 1.57 1.55
N PHE A 76 24.20 2.53 0.99
CA PHE A 76 24.70 2.50 -0.38
C PHE A 76 26.21 2.25 -0.40
N TYR A 77 26.64 1.26 -1.20
CA TYR A 77 28.02 0.82 -1.31
C TYR A 77 28.57 1.01 -2.72
N ASP A 78 29.86 1.38 -2.78
CA ASP A 78 30.67 1.40 -3.99
C ASP A 78 32.03 0.76 -3.70
N ASN A 79 32.41 -0.26 -4.48
CA ASN A 79 33.64 -1.04 -4.27
C ASN A 79 33.84 -1.48 -2.80
N GLY A 80 32.78 -2.01 -2.18
CA GLY A 80 32.79 -2.51 -0.80
C GLY A 80 32.81 -1.45 0.30
N LYS A 81 32.76 -0.15 -0.03
CA LYS A 81 32.76 0.95 0.94
C LYS A 81 31.41 1.63 0.97
N GLU A 82 30.81 1.74 2.16
CA GLU A 82 29.62 2.55 2.36
C GLU A 82 29.94 4.03 2.08
N TYR A 83 29.10 4.70 1.29
CA TYR A 83 29.29 6.11 0.98
C TYR A 83 28.09 6.99 1.32
N ALA A 84 26.90 6.41 1.52
CA ALA A 84 25.70 7.14 1.91
C ALA A 84 24.70 6.22 2.61
N GLN A 85 23.82 6.81 3.43
CA GLN A 85 22.74 6.11 4.12
C GLN A 85 21.46 6.94 4.05
N ALA A 86 20.35 6.30 3.65
CA ALA A 86 19.01 6.85 3.77
C ALA A 86 18.37 6.31 5.06
N SER A 87 18.26 7.13 6.10
CA SER A 87 17.71 6.75 7.40
C SER A 87 16.20 7.02 7.47
N PHE A 88 15.46 6.11 8.06
CA PHE A 88 14.02 6.23 8.30
C PHE A 88 13.66 6.76 9.69
N THR A 89 14.64 6.97 10.58
CA THR A 89 14.44 7.38 11.97
C THR A 89 13.81 8.76 12.16
N HIS A 90 13.70 9.54 11.08
CA HIS A 90 13.09 10.89 11.09
C HIS A 90 11.73 10.95 10.40
N LEU A 91 11.17 9.80 10.03
CA LEU A 91 9.84 9.75 9.43
C LEU A 91 8.77 10.18 10.45
N ASN A 92 7.83 11.00 9.98
CA ASN A 92 6.63 11.33 10.77
C ASN A 92 5.63 10.16 10.71
N SER A 93 5.97 9.08 11.39
CA SER A 93 5.21 7.84 11.52
C SER A 93 5.71 7.09 12.74
N VAL A 94 4.85 6.29 13.35
CA VAL A 94 5.25 5.33 14.41
C VAL A 94 6.13 4.20 13.87
N TYR A 95 6.06 3.94 12.57
CA TYR A 95 6.88 2.96 11.87
C TYR A 95 8.05 3.66 11.15
N GLN A 96 9.16 3.85 11.87
CA GLN A 96 10.36 4.51 11.33
C GLN A 96 11.31 3.51 10.66
N PHE A 97 10.74 2.57 9.87
CA PHE A 97 11.46 1.50 9.19
C PHE A 97 10.68 0.97 7.98
N ILE A 98 11.35 0.22 7.13
CA ILE A 98 10.76 -0.68 6.15
C ILE A 98 10.76 -2.08 6.76
N LEU A 99 9.65 -2.81 6.64
CA LEU A 99 9.58 -4.19 7.08
C LEU A 99 9.96 -5.13 5.94
N ALA A 100 11.07 -5.86 6.09
CA ALA A 100 11.44 -6.90 5.15
C ALA A 100 10.67 -8.19 5.50
N LEU A 101 9.79 -8.60 4.59
CA LEU A 101 8.92 -9.76 4.74
C LEU A 101 8.64 -10.37 3.37
N PRO A 102 8.92 -11.67 3.15
CA PRO A 102 8.58 -12.33 1.90
C PRO A 102 7.09 -12.26 1.58
N GLN A 103 6.74 -12.07 0.30
CA GLN A 103 5.34 -12.04 -0.16
C GLN A 103 4.56 -13.28 0.28
N ALA A 104 5.17 -14.47 0.26
CA ALA A 104 4.53 -15.70 0.74
C ALA A 104 4.08 -15.61 2.22
N ALA A 105 4.86 -14.94 3.07
CA ALA A 105 4.46 -14.69 4.46
C ALA A 105 3.30 -13.69 4.55
N THR A 106 3.29 -12.65 3.69
CA THR A 106 2.16 -11.71 3.57
C THR A 106 0.88 -12.45 3.17
N GLU A 107 0.93 -13.28 2.14
CA GLU A 107 -0.21 -14.09 1.69
C GLU A 107 -0.69 -15.02 2.81
N LYS A 108 0.23 -15.69 3.52
CA LYS A 108 -0.12 -16.60 4.63
C LYS A 108 -0.82 -15.89 5.79
N ILE A 109 -0.34 -14.69 6.18
CA ILE A 109 -0.97 -13.90 7.25
C ILE A 109 -2.40 -13.53 6.84
N LEU A 110 -2.60 -13.00 5.63
CA LEU A 110 -3.92 -12.59 5.15
C LEU A 110 -4.87 -13.79 4.99
N ASP A 111 -4.39 -14.92 4.46
CA ASP A 111 -5.18 -16.17 4.34
C ASP A 111 -5.60 -16.71 5.72
N THR A 112 -4.69 -16.67 6.70
CA THR A 112 -5.01 -17.05 8.09
C THR A 112 -6.10 -16.14 8.66
N LYS A 113 -5.99 -14.82 8.46
CA LYS A 113 -6.99 -13.85 8.95
C LYS A 113 -8.35 -14.03 8.29
N LEU A 114 -8.40 -14.34 6.99
CA LEU A 114 -9.64 -14.69 6.30
C LEU A 114 -10.26 -15.97 6.86
N SER A 115 -9.44 -16.98 7.13
CA SER A 115 -9.90 -18.24 7.73
C SER A 115 -10.45 -18.04 9.14
N GLU A 116 -9.85 -17.16 9.97
CA GLU A 116 -10.36 -16.77 11.28
C GLU A 116 -11.76 -16.12 11.18
N LEU A 117 -12.03 -15.41 10.10
CA LEU A 117 -13.34 -14.82 9.77
C LEU A 117 -14.28 -15.80 9.05
N GLN A 118 -13.91 -17.08 8.92
CA GLN A 118 -14.68 -18.13 8.21
C GLN A 118 -14.86 -17.86 6.70
N HIS A 119 -13.97 -17.09 6.09
CA HIS A 119 -13.91 -16.87 4.66
C HIS A 119 -12.86 -17.79 4.02
N HIS A 120 -13.18 -18.39 2.88
CA HIS A 120 -12.33 -19.36 2.20
C HIS A 120 -12.03 -18.94 0.77
N ILE A 121 -10.80 -19.26 0.33
CA ILE A 121 -10.34 -19.04 -1.04
C ILE A 121 -10.67 -20.29 -1.87
N GLU A 122 -11.34 -20.10 -2.98
CA GLU A 122 -11.60 -21.15 -3.95
C GLU A 122 -10.41 -21.30 -4.89
N ARG A 123 -9.52 -22.22 -4.55
CA ARG A 123 -8.30 -22.50 -5.33
C ARG A 123 -8.57 -23.47 -6.48
N SER A 124 -7.59 -23.60 -7.41
CA SER A 124 -7.74 -24.37 -8.66
C SER A 124 -8.98 -23.97 -9.45
N ARG A 125 -9.28 -22.65 -9.46
CA ARG A 125 -10.39 -22.02 -10.18
C ARG A 125 -9.85 -20.98 -11.15
N THR A 126 -9.88 -21.27 -12.45
CA THR A 126 -9.32 -20.40 -13.48
C THR A 126 -10.45 -19.65 -14.20
N LEU A 127 -10.42 -18.33 -14.12
CA LEU A 127 -11.30 -17.50 -14.98
C LEU A 127 -10.88 -17.68 -16.44
N ILE A 128 -11.83 -18.05 -17.31
CA ILE A 128 -11.57 -18.28 -18.74
C ILE A 128 -12.33 -17.31 -19.65
N ASP A 129 -13.47 -16.79 -19.22
CA ASP A 129 -14.25 -15.82 -19.99
C ASP A 129 -15.07 -14.91 -19.09
N VAL A 130 -15.43 -13.71 -19.59
CA VAL A 130 -16.27 -12.71 -18.90
C VAL A 130 -17.27 -12.14 -19.89
N ARG A 131 -18.54 -12.08 -19.50
CA ARG A 131 -19.61 -11.40 -20.24
C ARG A 131 -20.25 -10.34 -19.37
N ILE A 132 -20.20 -9.10 -19.82
CA ILE A 132 -20.79 -7.96 -19.12
C ILE A 132 -22.18 -7.74 -19.68
N ASN A 133 -23.21 -7.97 -18.85
CA ASN A 133 -24.61 -7.73 -19.18
C ASN A 133 -25.05 -6.36 -18.64
N LEU A 134 -26.29 -5.96 -18.89
CA LEU A 134 -26.82 -4.68 -18.39
C LEU A 134 -26.95 -4.63 -16.85
N THR A 135 -27.22 -5.76 -16.22
CA THR A 135 -27.53 -5.83 -14.77
C THR A 135 -26.54 -6.67 -13.96
N ASP A 136 -25.75 -7.52 -14.62
CA ASP A 136 -24.82 -8.44 -13.95
C ASP A 136 -23.60 -8.75 -14.84
N ILE A 137 -22.65 -9.46 -14.25
CA ILE A 137 -21.46 -9.97 -14.95
C ILE A 137 -21.49 -11.49 -14.81
N GLU A 138 -21.33 -12.18 -15.94
CA GLU A 138 -21.14 -13.63 -15.98
C GLU A 138 -19.65 -13.95 -16.14
N ALA A 139 -19.04 -14.54 -15.12
CA ALA A 139 -17.68 -15.03 -15.14
C ALA A 139 -17.69 -16.55 -15.36
N VAL A 140 -17.09 -17.02 -16.44
CA VAL A 140 -16.91 -18.45 -16.72
C VAL A 140 -15.63 -18.92 -16.08
N VAL A 141 -15.73 -19.86 -15.15
CA VAL A 141 -14.62 -20.38 -14.35
C VAL A 141 -14.43 -21.85 -14.63
N GLN A 142 -13.22 -22.28 -14.91
CA GLN A 142 -12.86 -23.67 -15.11
C GLN A 142 -12.24 -24.24 -13.83
N HIS A 143 -12.72 -25.39 -13.40
CA HIS A 143 -12.19 -26.18 -12.30
C HIS A 143 -11.02 -27.05 -12.76
N GLU A 144 -10.26 -27.60 -11.81
CA GLU A 144 -9.09 -28.44 -12.09
C GLU A 144 -9.45 -29.71 -12.90
N ASP A 145 -10.64 -30.26 -12.68
CA ASP A 145 -11.20 -31.41 -13.41
C ASP A 145 -11.72 -31.06 -14.80
N GLY A 146 -11.62 -29.81 -15.24
CA GLY A 146 -12.09 -29.30 -16.53
C GLY A 146 -13.57 -28.91 -16.55
N VAL A 147 -14.34 -29.12 -15.49
CA VAL A 147 -15.73 -28.66 -15.37
C VAL A 147 -15.78 -27.14 -15.39
N GLN A 148 -16.75 -26.58 -16.11
CA GLN A 148 -16.98 -25.13 -16.15
C GLN A 148 -18.18 -24.75 -15.27
N GLU A 149 -18.02 -23.68 -14.52
CA GLU A 149 -19.05 -23.01 -13.72
C GLU A 149 -19.23 -21.59 -14.24
N THR A 150 -20.47 -21.11 -14.33
CA THR A 150 -20.76 -19.68 -14.56
C THR A 150 -21.16 -19.03 -13.25
N ILE A 151 -20.33 -18.09 -12.79
CA ILE A 151 -20.58 -17.27 -11.60
C ILE A 151 -21.20 -15.96 -12.06
N ARG A 152 -22.37 -15.62 -11.49
CA ARG A 152 -23.00 -14.31 -11.72
C ARG A 152 -22.68 -13.38 -10.55
N CYS A 153 -22.16 -12.19 -10.84
CA CYS A 153 -21.82 -11.18 -9.85
C CYS A 153 -22.27 -9.78 -10.30
N GLN A 154 -22.42 -8.90 -9.32
CA GLN A 154 -22.68 -7.48 -9.59
C GLN A 154 -21.37 -6.75 -9.90
N TRP A 155 -20.31 -7.08 -9.16
CA TRP A 155 -18.98 -6.43 -9.27
C TRP A 155 -17.91 -7.48 -9.51
N LEU A 156 -16.98 -7.19 -10.43
CA LEU A 156 -15.82 -8.03 -10.76
C LEU A 156 -14.52 -7.28 -10.47
N LEU A 157 -13.67 -7.86 -9.61
CA LEU A 157 -12.41 -7.26 -9.20
C LEU A 157 -11.25 -8.10 -9.73
N GLY A 158 -10.49 -7.56 -10.69
CA GLY A 158 -9.29 -8.16 -11.25
C GLY A 158 -8.08 -7.90 -10.34
N CYS A 159 -7.70 -8.93 -9.56
CA CYS A 159 -6.51 -8.97 -8.71
C CYS A 159 -5.55 -10.08 -9.16
N ASP A 160 -5.65 -10.53 -10.42
CA ASP A 160 -5.06 -11.73 -11.00
C ASP A 160 -3.66 -11.51 -11.60
N GLY A 161 -3.04 -10.37 -11.24
CA GLY A 161 -1.62 -10.13 -11.45
C GLY A 161 -1.25 -9.69 -12.86
N ALA A 162 0.05 -9.70 -13.17
CA ALA A 162 0.62 -9.14 -14.40
C ALA A 162 0.03 -9.72 -15.70
N HIS A 163 -0.40 -10.99 -15.67
CA HIS A 163 -1.07 -11.69 -16.77
C HIS A 163 -2.58 -11.80 -16.54
N SER A 164 -3.20 -10.66 -16.21
CA SER A 164 -4.62 -10.60 -15.85
C SER A 164 -5.55 -11.02 -16.96
N THR A 165 -6.33 -12.07 -16.71
CA THR A 165 -7.43 -12.52 -17.57
C THR A 165 -8.60 -11.54 -17.52
N VAL A 166 -8.87 -10.94 -16.35
CA VAL A 166 -9.93 -9.90 -16.22
C VAL A 166 -9.61 -8.72 -17.13
N ARG A 167 -8.36 -8.22 -17.11
CA ARG A 167 -7.91 -7.14 -17.98
C ARG A 167 -8.13 -7.45 -19.46
N GLU A 168 -7.71 -8.66 -19.88
CA GLU A 168 -7.81 -9.13 -21.25
C GLU A 168 -9.28 -9.29 -21.71
N LYS A 169 -10.08 -10.05 -20.95
CA LYS A 169 -11.46 -10.37 -21.30
C LYS A 169 -12.41 -9.18 -21.24
N CYS A 170 -12.09 -8.19 -20.39
CA CYS A 170 -12.85 -6.93 -20.32
C CYS A 170 -12.23 -5.82 -21.18
N GLU A 171 -11.26 -6.15 -22.08
CA GLU A 171 -10.67 -5.27 -23.10
C GLU A 171 -10.08 -3.98 -22.52
N PHE A 172 -9.44 -4.02 -21.35
CA PHE A 172 -8.69 -2.89 -20.83
C PHE A 172 -7.38 -2.74 -21.60
N HIS A 173 -7.12 -1.55 -22.11
CA HIS A 173 -5.86 -1.24 -22.78
C HIS A 173 -4.71 -1.08 -21.76
N PHE A 174 -3.57 -1.74 -22.02
CA PHE A 174 -2.44 -1.86 -21.08
C PHE A 174 -1.12 -1.44 -21.75
N PRO A 175 -0.97 -0.14 -22.09
CA PRO A 175 0.23 0.39 -22.74
C PRO A 175 1.42 0.45 -21.78
N GLY A 176 2.61 0.48 -22.38
CA GLY A 176 3.88 0.66 -21.68
C GLY A 176 5.02 -0.06 -22.37
N ASP A 177 6.19 -0.01 -21.73
CA ASP A 177 7.44 -0.50 -22.28
C ASP A 177 7.85 -1.84 -21.63
N ASP A 178 8.42 -2.73 -22.42
CA ASP A 178 9.16 -3.87 -21.95
C ASP A 178 10.63 -3.45 -21.79
N LEU A 179 11.11 -3.35 -20.55
CA LEU A 179 12.53 -3.05 -20.32
C LEU A 179 13.36 -4.29 -20.65
N SER A 180 14.46 -4.09 -21.38
CA SER A 180 15.35 -5.19 -21.82
C SER A 180 16.15 -5.80 -20.67
N GLU A 181 15.84 -5.43 -19.43
CA GLU A 181 16.61 -5.79 -18.25
C GLU A 181 15.97 -7.00 -17.55
N GLN A 182 16.78 -8.02 -17.30
CA GLN A 182 16.41 -9.15 -16.46
C GLN A 182 16.96 -8.93 -15.05
N PHE A 183 16.15 -9.29 -14.05
CA PHE A 183 16.55 -9.37 -12.66
C PHE A 183 16.49 -10.83 -12.19
N VAL A 184 17.33 -11.13 -11.20
CA VAL A 184 17.25 -12.37 -10.44
C VAL A 184 17.02 -12.02 -8.99
N VAL A 185 16.02 -12.64 -8.40
CA VAL A 185 15.80 -12.65 -6.95
C VAL A 185 16.19 -14.02 -6.42
N ALA A 186 16.93 -14.05 -5.32
CA ALA A 186 17.31 -15.30 -4.66
C ALA A 186 17.18 -15.15 -3.14
N ASP A 187 16.77 -16.20 -2.45
CA ASP A 187 16.88 -16.28 -1.00
C ASP A 187 18.10 -17.11 -0.64
N ALA A 188 18.96 -16.57 0.22
CA ALA A 188 20.23 -17.18 0.55
C ALA A 188 20.66 -16.93 2.00
N ALA A 189 21.30 -17.92 2.59
CA ALA A 189 22.00 -17.76 3.85
C ALA A 189 23.36 -17.11 3.59
N LEU A 190 23.61 -15.95 4.23
CA LEU A 190 24.85 -15.20 4.07
C LEU A 190 25.69 -15.27 5.35
N ASP A 191 27.01 -15.39 5.15
CA ASP A 191 27.99 -15.01 6.15
C ASP A 191 28.36 -13.54 5.90
N SER A 192 27.96 -12.66 6.82
CA SER A 192 28.08 -11.22 6.66
C SER A 192 28.33 -10.55 8.00
N PHE A 193 29.20 -9.55 7.99
CA PHE A 193 29.39 -8.62 9.12
C PHE A 193 28.52 -7.34 9.00
N LEU A 194 27.68 -7.25 7.97
CA LEU A 194 26.80 -6.10 7.77
C LEU A 194 25.62 -6.14 8.75
N PRO A 195 25.15 -4.97 9.21
CA PRO A 195 24.01 -4.87 10.10
C PRO A 195 22.74 -5.53 9.51
N HIS A 196 22.04 -6.34 10.30
CA HIS A 196 20.81 -7.02 9.88
C HIS A 196 19.54 -6.17 10.05
N ASP A 197 19.68 -4.95 10.54
CA ASP A 197 18.62 -3.96 10.67
C ASP A 197 18.64 -2.92 9.54
N LYS A 198 19.36 -3.21 8.45
CA LYS A 198 19.51 -2.33 7.28
C LYS A 198 19.42 -3.09 5.96
N ILE A 199 18.97 -2.39 4.94
CA ILE A 199 19.01 -2.84 3.55
C ILE A 199 20.33 -2.38 2.95
N HIS A 200 21.05 -3.22 2.21
CA HIS A 200 22.33 -2.87 1.60
C HIS A 200 22.23 -2.90 0.08
N ILE A 201 22.59 -1.80 -0.57
CA ILE A 201 22.57 -1.64 -2.03
C ILE A 201 24.01 -1.43 -2.51
N PHE A 202 24.51 -2.40 -3.26
CA PHE A 202 25.80 -2.34 -3.95
C PHE A 202 25.56 -1.95 -5.40
N SER A 203 26.25 -0.92 -5.88
CA SER A 203 26.10 -0.47 -7.26
C SER A 203 27.44 0.00 -7.84
N ALA A 204 27.87 -0.61 -8.93
CA ALA A 204 29.08 -0.25 -9.66
C ALA A 204 28.97 -0.65 -11.14
N LYS A 205 29.41 0.20 -12.07
CA LYS A 205 29.59 -0.11 -13.50
C LYS A 205 28.37 -0.78 -14.17
N GLY A 206 27.16 -0.28 -13.90
CA GLY A 206 25.92 -0.85 -14.47
C GLY A 206 25.37 -2.08 -13.75
N TYR A 207 25.97 -2.48 -12.63
CA TYR A 207 25.48 -3.56 -11.77
C TYR A 207 24.81 -3.01 -10.53
N MET A 208 23.79 -3.74 -10.09
CA MET A 208 23.14 -3.55 -8.81
C MET A 208 22.99 -4.89 -8.09
N LEU A 209 23.22 -4.88 -6.79
CA LEU A 209 22.86 -5.95 -5.88
C LEU A 209 22.19 -5.30 -4.65
N GLY A 210 20.93 -5.64 -4.40
CA GLY A 210 20.23 -5.30 -3.18
C GLY A 210 20.16 -6.51 -2.24
N THR A 211 20.36 -6.31 -0.94
CA THR A 211 20.21 -7.36 0.07
C THR A 211 19.23 -6.91 1.14
N PHE A 212 18.23 -7.74 1.40
CA PHE A 212 17.15 -7.51 2.35
C PHE A 212 17.23 -8.60 3.43
N PRO A 213 17.52 -8.26 4.68
CA PRO A 213 17.57 -9.27 5.75
C PRO A 213 16.16 -9.80 6.02
N LEU A 214 16.04 -11.13 6.19
CA LEU A 214 14.80 -11.85 6.48
C LEU A 214 14.78 -12.48 7.88
N GLY A 215 15.70 -12.09 8.73
CA GLY A 215 15.94 -12.68 10.04
C GLY A 215 17.05 -13.74 10.03
N SER A 216 17.66 -13.99 11.22
CA SER A 216 18.85 -14.85 11.35
C SER A 216 19.93 -14.46 10.33
N ASN A 217 20.43 -15.39 9.54
CA ASN A 217 21.39 -15.14 8.46
C ASN A 217 20.75 -15.27 7.06
N LEU A 218 19.43 -15.29 6.99
CA LEU A 218 18.70 -15.39 5.71
C LEU A 218 18.50 -13.98 5.11
N PHE A 219 18.79 -13.86 3.84
CA PHE A 219 18.64 -12.63 3.08
C PHE A 219 17.94 -12.89 1.75
N ARG A 220 17.09 -11.95 1.33
CA ARG A 220 16.67 -11.85 -0.06
C ARG A 220 17.66 -11.00 -0.82
N LEU A 221 18.12 -11.51 -1.93
CA LEU A 221 19.04 -10.88 -2.87
C LEU A 221 18.27 -10.48 -4.11
N GLY A 222 18.48 -9.25 -4.58
CA GLY A 222 17.94 -8.77 -5.86
C GLY A 222 19.04 -8.19 -6.72
N ALA A 223 19.25 -8.71 -7.92
CA ALA A 223 20.31 -8.27 -8.79
C ALA A 223 19.86 -8.18 -10.25
N ASN A 224 20.30 -7.13 -10.97
CA ASN A 224 20.10 -7.09 -12.41
C ASN A 224 21.10 -8.01 -13.11
N MET A 225 20.72 -8.56 -14.27
CA MET A 225 21.60 -9.34 -15.11
C MET A 225 22.05 -8.52 -16.31
N GLN A 226 23.27 -8.76 -16.82
CA GLN A 226 23.74 -8.04 -18.00
C GLN A 226 22.95 -8.43 -19.25
N LEU A 227 22.74 -7.45 -20.13
CA LEU A 227 22.25 -7.68 -21.51
C LEU A 227 23.12 -8.76 -22.19
N GLY A 228 22.46 -9.79 -22.72
CA GLY A 228 23.12 -10.94 -23.37
C GLY A 228 23.38 -12.13 -22.46
N TYR A 229 23.24 -12.02 -21.14
CA TYR A 229 23.35 -13.12 -20.17
C TYR A 229 22.01 -13.56 -19.59
N SER A 230 20.93 -13.10 -20.18
CA SER A 230 19.56 -13.44 -19.74
C SER A 230 19.24 -14.90 -19.97
N ARG A 231 18.87 -15.63 -18.92
CA ARG A 231 18.56 -17.05 -18.96
C ARG A 231 17.27 -17.36 -18.20
N LYS A 232 16.71 -18.53 -18.44
CA LYS A 232 15.57 -19.04 -17.67
C LYS A 232 15.98 -19.60 -16.31
N ASP A 233 17.20 -20.10 -16.20
CA ASP A 233 17.70 -20.79 -15.02
C ASP A 233 19.09 -20.29 -14.63
N TYR A 234 19.31 -20.16 -13.33
CA TYR A 234 20.58 -19.82 -12.71
C TYR A 234 20.92 -20.83 -11.62
N THR A 235 22.20 -21.18 -11.50
CA THR A 235 22.70 -22.10 -10.47
C THR A 235 23.05 -21.36 -9.18
N ALA A 236 23.08 -22.11 -8.06
CA ALA A 236 23.54 -21.58 -6.77
C ALA A 236 24.99 -21.04 -6.84
N ASN A 237 25.86 -21.67 -7.66
CA ASN A 237 27.25 -21.21 -7.82
C ASN A 237 27.32 -19.86 -8.55
N GLU A 238 26.52 -19.64 -9.58
CA GLU A 238 26.43 -18.35 -10.26
C GLU A 238 25.93 -17.24 -9.33
N ILE A 239 24.97 -17.53 -8.44
CA ILE A 239 24.53 -16.58 -7.41
C ILE A 239 25.65 -16.29 -6.40
N ARG A 240 26.43 -17.31 -5.97
CA ARG A 240 27.60 -17.12 -5.08
C ARG A 240 28.63 -16.18 -5.70
N GLU A 241 29.01 -16.43 -6.95
CA GLU A 241 29.98 -15.61 -7.69
C GLU A 241 29.47 -14.18 -7.90
N LEU A 242 28.21 -14.02 -8.29
CA LEU A 242 27.56 -12.72 -8.45
C LEU A 242 27.61 -11.90 -7.16
N VAL A 243 27.21 -12.49 -6.04
CA VAL A 243 27.16 -11.81 -4.74
C VAL A 243 28.57 -11.43 -4.28
N SER A 244 29.52 -12.36 -4.33
CA SER A 244 30.92 -12.10 -3.95
C SER A 244 31.51 -10.95 -4.77
N THR A 245 31.38 -11.02 -6.09
CA THR A 245 31.92 -9.99 -7.01
C THR A 245 31.28 -8.62 -6.78
N ARG A 246 29.94 -8.56 -6.70
CA ARG A 246 29.24 -7.26 -6.59
C ARG A 246 29.33 -6.64 -5.22
N SER A 247 29.49 -7.42 -4.18
CA SER A 247 29.73 -6.94 -2.82
C SER A 247 31.21 -6.63 -2.52
N SER A 248 32.11 -6.85 -3.49
CA SER A 248 33.56 -6.76 -3.29
C SER A 248 34.05 -7.67 -2.16
N ASN A 249 33.55 -8.91 -2.11
CA ASN A 249 33.80 -9.94 -1.10
C ASN A 249 33.37 -9.58 0.34
N LEU A 250 32.49 -8.59 0.53
CA LEU A 250 31.90 -8.30 1.83
C LEU A 250 30.84 -9.35 2.25
N LEU A 251 30.23 -10.02 1.26
CA LEU A 251 29.22 -11.03 1.46
C LEU A 251 29.68 -12.37 0.92
N SER A 252 29.50 -13.42 1.70
CA SER A 252 29.71 -14.81 1.29
C SER A 252 28.41 -15.59 1.40
N VAL A 253 28.01 -16.25 0.31
CA VAL A 253 26.79 -17.05 0.26
C VAL A 253 27.10 -18.47 0.72
N ARG A 254 26.48 -18.90 1.84
CA ARG A 254 26.61 -20.26 2.36
C ARG A 254 25.69 -21.21 1.62
N ASP A 255 24.42 -20.87 1.54
CA ASP A 255 23.40 -21.68 0.91
C ASP A 255 22.39 -20.82 0.13
N VAL A 256 21.81 -21.37 -0.94
CA VAL A 256 20.78 -20.70 -1.77
C VAL A 256 19.53 -21.56 -1.74
N THR A 257 18.44 -21.04 -1.22
CA THR A 257 17.18 -21.78 -1.02
C THR A 257 16.19 -21.60 -2.16
N SER A 258 16.25 -20.46 -2.86
CA SER A 258 15.38 -20.19 -4.02
C SER A 258 16.07 -19.26 -5.01
N ILE A 259 15.76 -19.42 -6.30
CA ILE A 259 16.22 -18.54 -7.38
C ILE A 259 15.05 -18.29 -8.31
N SER A 260 14.77 -17.02 -8.61
CA SER A 260 13.65 -16.61 -9.47
C SER A 260 14.09 -15.49 -10.41
N PRO A 261 14.40 -15.79 -11.69
CA PRO A 261 14.64 -14.77 -12.69
C PRO A 261 13.33 -14.21 -13.22
N PHE A 262 13.29 -12.90 -13.52
CA PHE A 262 12.13 -12.25 -14.13
C PHE A 262 12.55 -11.05 -14.98
N TRP A 263 11.69 -10.69 -15.92
CA TRP A 263 11.84 -9.51 -16.77
C TRP A 263 11.09 -8.33 -16.18
N ILE A 264 11.68 -7.15 -16.31
CA ILE A 264 11.02 -5.92 -15.90
C ILE A 264 10.11 -5.45 -17.03
N HIS A 265 8.87 -5.18 -16.65
CA HIS A 265 7.90 -4.51 -17.49
C HIS A 265 7.45 -3.22 -16.79
N SER A 266 7.18 -2.19 -17.58
CA SER A 266 6.65 -0.91 -17.09
C SER A 266 5.38 -0.59 -17.88
N LYS A 267 4.24 -1.01 -17.35
CA LYS A 267 2.93 -0.91 -18.02
C LYS A 267 1.86 -0.46 -17.03
N MET A 268 0.91 0.34 -17.51
CA MET A 268 -0.23 0.78 -16.70
C MET A 268 -1.48 0.83 -17.54
N SER A 269 -2.59 0.33 -17.01
CA SER A 269 -3.90 0.39 -17.67
C SER A 269 -4.34 1.84 -17.87
N GLU A 270 -4.87 2.15 -19.05
CA GLU A 270 -5.41 3.49 -19.35
C GLU A 270 -6.60 3.83 -18.48
N THR A 271 -7.39 2.84 -18.13
CA THR A 271 -8.51 2.95 -17.20
C THR A 271 -8.42 1.83 -16.17
N MET A 272 -8.83 2.10 -14.94
CA MET A 272 -8.85 1.11 -13.85
C MET A 272 -10.28 0.69 -13.49
N ARG A 273 -11.28 1.32 -14.10
CA ARG A 273 -12.71 1.01 -13.96
C ARG A 273 -13.37 0.97 -15.34
N ARG A 274 -14.21 -0.02 -15.58
CA ARG A 274 -15.12 -0.10 -16.73
C ARG A 274 -16.47 -0.65 -16.24
N GLY A 275 -17.44 0.25 -16.04
CA GLY A 275 -18.72 -0.11 -15.39
C GLY A 275 -18.46 -0.71 -14.01
N ASN A 276 -18.90 -1.96 -13.81
CA ASN A 276 -18.76 -2.68 -12.56
C ASN A 276 -17.51 -3.59 -12.49
N VAL A 277 -16.55 -3.40 -13.40
CA VAL A 277 -15.26 -4.12 -13.39
C VAL A 277 -14.15 -3.19 -12.96
N PHE A 278 -13.31 -3.63 -12.02
CA PHE A 278 -12.13 -2.92 -11.53
C PHE A 278 -10.87 -3.74 -11.71
N LEU A 279 -9.76 -3.06 -11.97
CA LEU A 279 -8.40 -3.63 -11.94
C LEU A 279 -7.62 -3.04 -10.76
N LEU A 280 -6.89 -3.91 -10.03
CA LEU A 280 -6.10 -3.55 -8.85
C LEU A 280 -4.72 -4.25 -8.87
N GLY A 281 -3.71 -3.56 -8.32
CA GLY A 281 -2.35 -4.07 -8.26
C GLY A 281 -1.79 -4.41 -9.64
N ASP A 282 -1.06 -5.51 -9.75
CA ASP A 282 -0.37 -5.89 -10.98
C ASP A 282 -1.32 -6.15 -12.17
N ALA A 283 -2.62 -6.37 -11.94
CA ALA A 283 -3.61 -6.41 -12.99
C ALA A 283 -3.81 -5.04 -13.66
N ALA A 284 -3.64 -3.95 -12.91
CA ALA A 284 -3.77 -2.57 -13.37
C ALA A 284 -2.43 -1.93 -13.74
N HIS A 285 -1.33 -2.27 -13.07
CA HIS A 285 -0.01 -1.64 -13.25
C HIS A 285 1.14 -2.56 -12.84
N ILE A 286 2.19 -2.57 -13.62
CA ILE A 286 3.46 -3.24 -13.33
C ILE A 286 4.61 -2.29 -13.58
N HIS A 287 5.63 -2.36 -12.76
CA HIS A 287 6.80 -1.49 -12.85
C HIS A 287 8.06 -2.16 -12.30
N SER A 288 9.20 -1.50 -12.42
CA SER A 288 10.47 -2.00 -11.90
C SER A 288 10.39 -2.36 -10.41
N PRO A 289 11.00 -3.48 -9.96
CA PRO A 289 11.05 -3.86 -8.54
C PRO A 289 11.95 -2.94 -7.71
N VAL A 290 12.71 -2.07 -8.36
CA VAL A 290 13.63 -1.15 -7.70
C VAL A 290 12.84 -0.18 -6.81
N GLY A 291 13.16 -0.19 -5.51
CA GLY A 291 12.43 0.56 -4.49
C GLY A 291 11.35 -0.23 -3.74
N GLY A 292 11.01 -1.46 -4.17
CA GLY A 292 10.07 -2.34 -3.45
C GLY A 292 8.66 -1.77 -3.31
N GLN A 293 8.13 -1.10 -4.35
CA GLN A 293 6.86 -0.35 -4.24
C GLN A 293 5.65 -1.08 -4.82
N GLY A 294 5.82 -2.11 -5.68
CA GLY A 294 4.71 -2.73 -6.43
C GLY A 294 3.61 -3.31 -5.55
N MET A 295 3.94 -4.26 -4.69
CA MET A 295 2.99 -4.86 -3.76
C MET A 295 2.30 -3.78 -2.89
N ASN A 296 3.07 -2.82 -2.37
CA ASN A 296 2.56 -1.74 -1.53
C ASN A 296 1.55 -0.85 -2.27
N THR A 297 1.78 -0.57 -3.54
CA THR A 297 0.87 0.21 -4.38
C THR A 297 -0.45 -0.55 -4.60
N GLY A 298 -0.39 -1.85 -4.88
CA GLY A 298 -1.58 -2.71 -5.01
C GLY A 298 -2.38 -2.83 -3.71
N LEU A 299 -1.72 -2.93 -2.55
CA LEU A 299 -2.40 -2.94 -1.24
C LEU A 299 -3.10 -1.61 -0.96
N GLN A 300 -2.52 -0.48 -1.38
CA GLN A 300 -3.15 0.83 -1.28
C GLN A 300 -4.31 1.03 -2.27
N ASP A 301 -4.27 0.39 -3.45
CA ASP A 301 -5.42 0.38 -4.36
C ASP A 301 -6.64 -0.24 -3.68
N VAL A 302 -6.42 -1.36 -2.98
CA VAL A 302 -7.46 -2.04 -2.20
C VAL A 302 -8.03 -1.13 -1.12
N HIS A 303 -7.17 -0.57 -0.28
CA HIS A 303 -7.58 0.26 0.85
C HIS A 303 -8.34 1.52 0.40
N ASN A 304 -8.01 2.05 -0.78
CA ASN A 304 -8.73 3.16 -1.39
C ASN A 304 -10.10 2.75 -1.95
N LEU A 305 -10.22 1.57 -2.58
CA LEU A 305 -11.46 1.16 -3.25
C LEU A 305 -12.48 0.49 -2.31
N ALA A 306 -12.02 -0.32 -1.35
CA ALA A 306 -12.87 -1.24 -0.59
C ALA A 306 -14.01 -0.53 0.15
N TRP A 307 -13.73 0.54 0.89
CA TRP A 307 -14.76 1.30 1.61
C TRP A 307 -15.76 2.01 0.68
N LYS A 308 -15.30 2.49 -0.47
CA LYS A 308 -16.14 3.14 -1.49
C LYS A 308 -17.12 2.13 -2.08
N LEU A 309 -16.59 0.96 -2.45
CA LEU A 309 -17.39 -0.14 -3.00
C LEU A 309 -18.41 -0.64 -1.98
N ALA A 310 -18.01 -0.77 -0.72
CA ALA A 310 -18.90 -1.19 0.36
C ALA A 310 -20.05 -0.21 0.55
N LEU A 311 -19.80 1.10 0.58
CA LEU A 311 -20.86 2.11 0.71
C LEU A 311 -21.84 2.09 -0.47
N VAL A 312 -21.34 1.89 -1.69
CA VAL A 312 -22.20 1.80 -2.88
C VAL A 312 -23.05 0.52 -2.86
N ILE A 313 -22.48 -0.62 -2.49
CA ILE A 313 -23.23 -1.89 -2.38
C ILE A 313 -24.31 -1.83 -1.29
N GLN A 314 -24.07 -1.06 -0.24
CA GLN A 314 -25.01 -0.86 0.89
C GLN A 314 -26.02 0.27 0.64
N ASP A 315 -26.07 0.85 -0.57
CA ASP A 315 -26.91 2.01 -0.92
C ASP A 315 -26.68 3.22 0.01
N ARG A 316 -25.44 3.43 0.47
CA ARG A 316 -25.01 4.55 1.33
C ARG A 316 -24.26 5.65 0.56
N ALA A 317 -23.88 5.38 -0.68
CA ALA A 317 -23.23 6.34 -1.56
C ALA A 317 -23.64 6.12 -3.01
N ASN A 318 -23.56 7.18 -3.82
CA ASN A 318 -23.77 7.09 -5.25
C ASN A 318 -22.64 6.34 -5.97
N ASP A 319 -22.96 5.67 -7.07
CA ASP A 319 -21.97 4.97 -7.93
C ASP A 319 -20.83 5.89 -8.39
N THR A 320 -21.08 7.19 -8.53
CA THR A 320 -20.06 8.19 -8.88
C THR A 320 -18.92 8.28 -7.87
N LEU A 321 -19.11 7.86 -6.62
CA LEU A 321 -18.04 7.74 -5.62
C LEU A 321 -16.91 6.82 -6.12
N LEU A 322 -17.26 5.76 -6.85
CA LEU A 322 -16.32 4.78 -7.37
C LEU A 322 -15.40 5.32 -8.47
N ASP A 323 -15.78 6.39 -9.18
CA ASP A 323 -14.92 7.06 -10.16
C ASP A 323 -13.71 7.71 -9.48
N SER A 324 -13.86 8.10 -8.21
CA SER A 324 -12.76 8.66 -7.43
C SER A 324 -11.60 7.68 -7.23
N TYR A 325 -11.81 6.35 -7.32
CA TYR A 325 -10.75 5.37 -7.29
C TYR A 325 -9.70 5.64 -8.37
N GLN A 326 -10.13 5.73 -9.62
CA GLN A 326 -9.22 6.01 -10.73
C GLN A 326 -8.63 7.42 -10.65
N ILE A 327 -9.44 8.42 -10.28
CA ILE A 327 -9.00 9.82 -10.17
C ILE A 327 -7.88 9.96 -9.14
N GLU A 328 -7.99 9.28 -8.00
CA GLU A 328 -7.03 9.34 -6.90
C GLU A 328 -5.82 8.43 -7.12
N ARG A 329 -6.03 7.20 -7.59
CA ARG A 329 -4.95 6.20 -7.68
C ARG A 329 -4.09 6.32 -8.93
N LYS A 330 -4.68 6.64 -10.08
CA LYS A 330 -3.94 6.70 -11.35
C LYS A 330 -2.77 7.70 -11.35
N PRO A 331 -2.89 8.94 -10.82
CA PRO A 331 -1.75 9.85 -10.73
C PRO A 331 -0.63 9.32 -9.83
N VAL A 332 -0.98 8.69 -8.70
CA VAL A 332 -0.01 8.08 -7.77
C VAL A 332 0.74 6.93 -8.43
N ILE A 333 0.02 6.04 -9.10
CA ILE A 333 0.59 4.90 -9.82
C ILE A 333 1.54 5.38 -10.91
N LYS A 334 1.11 6.37 -11.70
CA LYS A 334 1.94 6.98 -12.75
C LYS A 334 3.23 7.54 -12.19
N GLU A 335 3.16 8.26 -11.06
CA GLU A 335 4.35 8.78 -10.38
C GLU A 335 5.28 7.66 -9.91
N VAL A 336 4.75 6.57 -9.35
CA VAL A 336 5.52 5.40 -8.93
C VAL A 336 6.22 4.75 -10.13
N VAL A 337 5.48 4.47 -11.22
CA VAL A 337 6.02 3.89 -12.46
C VAL A 337 7.16 4.74 -13.01
N GLU A 338 6.93 6.03 -13.23
CA GLU A 338 7.94 6.94 -13.78
C GLU A 338 9.17 7.09 -12.87
N THR A 339 8.96 7.15 -11.54
CA THR A 339 10.04 7.34 -10.58
C THR A 339 10.90 6.09 -10.47
N THR A 340 10.29 4.90 -10.41
CA THR A 340 11.02 3.63 -10.37
C THR A 340 11.79 3.37 -11.65
N ASP A 341 11.27 3.73 -12.80
CA ASP A 341 11.95 3.60 -14.09
C ASP A 341 13.16 4.54 -14.18
N ARG A 342 12.98 5.82 -13.81
CA ARG A 342 14.09 6.79 -13.78
C ARG A 342 15.18 6.34 -12.81
N PHE A 343 14.80 5.84 -11.63
CA PHE A 343 15.77 5.38 -10.64
C PHE A 343 16.49 4.11 -11.11
N THR A 344 15.79 3.17 -11.73
CA THR A 344 16.38 1.98 -12.34
C THR A 344 17.39 2.35 -13.41
N ARG A 345 17.02 3.21 -14.37
CA ARG A 345 17.95 3.69 -15.40
C ARG A 345 19.18 4.39 -14.81
N LEU A 346 18.99 5.21 -13.76
CA LEU A 346 20.08 5.87 -13.06
C LEU A 346 21.03 4.87 -12.39
N LEU A 347 20.51 3.83 -11.75
CA LEU A 347 21.30 2.80 -11.08
C LEU A 347 22.10 1.93 -12.09
N LEU A 348 21.56 1.69 -13.27
CA LEU A 348 22.13 0.83 -14.30
C LEU A 348 23.10 1.55 -15.26
N MET A 349 23.32 2.86 -15.08
CA MET A 349 24.33 3.60 -15.87
C MET A 349 25.73 3.02 -15.66
N SER A 350 26.52 2.92 -16.76
CA SER A 350 27.87 2.34 -16.74
C SER A 350 29.00 3.34 -16.96
N ASN A 351 28.68 4.58 -17.40
CA ASN A 351 29.71 5.62 -17.66
C ASN A 351 30.41 6.03 -16.36
N PRO A 352 31.77 5.93 -16.25
CA PRO A 352 32.49 6.19 -15.01
C PRO A 352 32.31 7.60 -14.46
N PHE A 353 32.25 8.60 -15.34
CA PHE A 353 32.02 10.00 -14.93
C PHE A 353 30.63 10.21 -14.34
N ILE A 354 29.61 9.64 -14.97
CA ILE A 354 28.24 9.70 -14.45
C ILE A 354 28.13 8.97 -13.11
N LEU A 355 28.78 7.81 -12.97
CA LEU A 355 28.84 7.06 -11.72
C LEU A 355 29.48 7.88 -10.59
N PHE A 356 30.57 8.58 -10.88
CA PHE A 356 31.21 9.47 -9.92
C PHE A 356 30.26 10.60 -9.50
N LEU A 357 29.65 11.32 -10.45
CA LEU A 357 28.70 12.39 -10.16
C LEU A 357 27.49 11.89 -9.37
N ARG A 358 26.91 10.78 -9.77
CA ARG A 358 25.79 10.13 -9.06
C ARG A 358 26.14 9.87 -7.60
N LYS A 359 27.31 9.27 -7.34
CA LYS A 359 27.80 8.98 -5.99
C LYS A 359 27.91 10.25 -5.16
N GLN A 360 28.54 11.33 -5.69
CA GLN A 360 28.67 12.58 -4.97
C GLN A 360 27.32 13.24 -4.70
N LEU A 361 26.40 13.19 -5.68
CA LEU A 361 25.06 13.74 -5.53
C LEU A 361 24.26 12.99 -4.45
N ILE A 362 24.22 11.65 -4.49
CA ILE A 362 23.54 10.83 -3.48
C ILE A 362 24.11 11.11 -2.08
N LYS A 363 25.46 11.15 -1.98
CA LYS A 363 26.15 11.45 -0.72
C LYS A 363 25.74 12.82 -0.16
N LEU A 364 25.74 13.85 -1.01
CA LEU A 364 25.36 15.21 -0.62
C LEU A 364 23.90 15.30 -0.24
N MET A 365 23.00 14.73 -1.05
CA MET A 365 21.55 14.77 -0.79
C MET A 365 21.21 14.08 0.53
N LEU A 366 21.74 12.90 0.79
CA LEU A 366 21.44 12.14 2.00
C LEU A 366 22.16 12.67 3.25
N ALA A 367 23.21 13.48 3.11
CA ALA A 367 23.87 14.17 4.22
C ALA A 367 23.05 15.36 4.75
N ILE A 368 22.13 15.91 3.97
CA ILE A 368 21.28 17.03 4.36
C ILE A 368 19.98 16.48 4.96
N PRO A 369 19.69 16.69 6.28
CA PRO A 369 18.55 16.05 6.96
C PRO A 369 17.19 16.31 6.30
N SER A 370 16.92 17.54 5.83
CA SER A 370 15.66 17.89 5.17
C SER A 370 15.48 17.15 3.83
N ILE A 371 16.56 16.98 3.06
CA ILE A 371 16.53 16.25 1.78
C ILE A 371 16.42 14.75 2.05
N ASN A 372 17.16 14.22 3.02
CA ASN A 372 17.05 12.83 3.44
C ASN A 372 15.59 12.50 3.84
N ASN A 373 14.98 13.33 4.69
CA ASN A 373 13.57 13.16 5.08
C ASN A 373 12.61 13.25 3.87
N TYR A 374 12.82 14.18 2.95
CA TYR A 374 12.02 14.27 1.73
C TYR A 374 12.12 12.99 0.87
N VAL A 375 13.33 12.49 0.64
CA VAL A 375 13.58 11.27 -0.15
C VAL A 375 12.96 10.05 0.55
N THR A 376 13.20 9.88 1.84
CA THR A 376 12.70 8.73 2.60
C THR A 376 11.19 8.72 2.73
N ARG A 377 10.53 9.88 2.88
CA ARG A 377 9.06 9.99 2.85
C ARG A 377 8.46 9.54 1.51
N ARG A 378 9.12 9.85 0.38
CA ARG A 378 8.69 9.38 -0.94
C ARG A 378 8.90 7.88 -1.10
N MET A 379 10.07 7.36 -0.68
CA MET A 379 10.38 5.94 -0.74
C MET A 379 9.41 5.10 0.08
N THR A 380 9.02 5.59 1.26
CA THR A 380 8.09 4.92 2.18
C THR A 380 6.61 5.20 1.90
N GLN A 381 6.32 5.92 0.79
CA GLN A 381 4.96 6.27 0.33
C GLN A 381 4.15 7.12 1.33
N LEU A 382 4.81 7.80 2.28
CA LEU A 382 4.16 8.72 3.23
C LEU A 382 3.83 10.10 2.63
N SER A 383 4.34 10.41 1.44
CA SER A 383 4.11 11.68 0.74
C SER A 383 2.93 11.63 -0.24
N ILE A 384 2.22 10.50 -0.32
CA ILE A 384 1.07 10.34 -1.22
C ILE A 384 -0.04 11.30 -0.81
N ARG A 385 -0.53 12.06 -1.78
CA ARG A 385 -1.65 12.97 -1.65
C ARG A 385 -2.64 12.71 -2.78
N TYR A 386 -3.92 12.58 -2.44
CA TYR A 386 -4.98 12.45 -3.43
C TYR A 386 -5.48 13.82 -3.89
N GLN A 387 -5.57 13.98 -5.19
CA GLN A 387 -6.27 15.12 -5.80
C GLN A 387 -7.68 14.65 -6.12
N SER A 388 -8.65 15.09 -5.35
CA SER A 388 -10.05 14.71 -5.53
C SER A 388 -10.91 15.94 -5.70
N ASN A 389 -11.90 15.87 -6.59
CA ASN A 389 -12.96 16.90 -6.70
C ASN A 389 -13.83 16.96 -5.43
N MET A 390 -13.69 16.00 -4.52
CA MET A 390 -14.36 15.96 -3.22
C MET A 390 -13.61 16.75 -2.13
N SER A 391 -12.42 17.28 -2.43
CA SER A 391 -11.58 17.99 -1.46
C SER A 391 -11.93 19.47 -1.47
N MET A 392 -12.55 19.99 -0.41
CA MET A 392 -12.98 21.40 -0.28
C MET A 392 -11.98 22.29 0.48
N SER A 393 -10.77 21.83 0.78
CA SER A 393 -9.78 22.64 1.49
C SER A 393 -8.36 22.40 1.01
N ASP A 394 -7.46 23.35 1.21
CA ASP A 394 -6.06 23.30 0.77
C ASP A 394 -5.25 22.09 1.30
N ASN A 395 -5.70 21.48 2.41
CA ASN A 395 -5.04 20.32 3.04
C ASN A 395 -5.83 19.02 2.91
N ALA A 396 -6.90 18.98 2.13
CA ALA A 396 -7.61 17.74 1.85
C ALA A 396 -6.82 16.87 0.85
N GLY A 397 -6.99 15.56 0.97
CA GLY A 397 -6.26 14.56 0.19
C GLY A 397 -4.93 14.15 0.80
N GLU A 398 -4.50 14.72 1.91
CA GLU A 398 -3.31 14.28 2.65
C GLU A 398 -3.65 13.12 3.59
N ARG A 399 -2.66 12.27 3.83
CA ARG A 399 -2.72 11.25 4.87
C ARG A 399 -2.92 11.90 6.24
N ALA A 400 -3.87 11.44 7.03
CA ALA A 400 -3.99 11.79 8.43
C ALA A 400 -2.77 11.23 9.18
N PRO A 401 -1.89 12.06 9.78
CA PRO A 401 -0.72 11.55 10.48
C PRO A 401 -1.13 10.84 11.78
N ASP A 402 -0.48 9.70 12.06
CA ASP A 402 -0.60 9.05 13.35
C ASP A 402 0.23 9.80 14.40
N VAL A 403 -0.24 9.80 15.63
CA VAL A 403 0.38 10.51 16.76
C VAL A 403 0.42 9.58 17.98
N MET A 404 1.59 9.44 18.60
CA MET A 404 1.71 8.77 19.90
C MET A 404 1.18 9.71 20.99
N MET A 405 0.29 9.19 21.82
CA MET A 405 -0.36 9.92 22.89
C MET A 405 0.33 9.65 24.24
N SER A 406 0.00 10.43 25.28
CA SER A 406 0.64 10.36 26.61
C SER A 406 0.47 9.02 27.33
N ASN A 407 -0.51 8.20 26.94
CA ASN A 407 -0.80 6.89 27.53
C ASN A 407 -0.28 5.72 26.69
N ASP A 408 0.73 5.94 25.84
CA ASP A 408 1.28 4.97 24.89
C ASP A 408 0.26 4.44 23.85
N SER A 409 -0.93 5.04 23.76
CA SER A 409 -1.89 4.77 22.68
C SER A 409 -1.57 5.61 21.43
N HIS A 410 -2.15 5.22 20.32
CA HIS A 410 -1.97 5.90 19.04
C HIS A 410 -3.27 6.57 18.59
N PHE A 411 -3.14 7.71 17.91
CA PHE A 411 -4.31 8.35 17.31
C PHE A 411 -5.04 7.41 16.33
N TYR A 412 -4.31 6.55 15.63
CA TYR A 412 -4.88 5.54 14.74
C TYR A 412 -5.71 4.48 15.45
N ASP A 413 -5.58 4.30 16.77
CA ASP A 413 -6.44 3.40 17.53
C ASP A 413 -7.91 3.85 17.54
N TYR A 414 -8.17 5.16 17.31
CA TYR A 414 -9.51 5.72 17.11
C TYR A 414 -10.03 5.61 15.67
N LEU A 415 -9.14 5.26 14.71
CA LEU A 415 -9.44 5.15 13.28
C LEU A 415 -9.42 3.70 12.76
N ASN A 416 -9.45 2.70 13.65
CA ASN A 416 -9.25 1.29 13.31
C ASN A 416 -10.54 0.56 12.90
N ASP A 417 -11.54 1.27 12.49
CA ASP A 417 -12.83 0.76 12.04
C ASP A 417 -13.12 1.12 10.57
N THR A 418 -14.37 1.00 10.16
CA THR A 418 -14.84 1.23 8.79
C THR A 418 -15.58 2.56 8.61
N TYR A 419 -15.52 3.45 9.60
CA TYR A 419 -16.28 4.69 9.64
C TYR A 419 -15.50 5.88 9.06
N HIS A 420 -16.23 6.88 8.64
CA HIS A 420 -15.70 8.24 8.56
C HIS A 420 -15.62 8.83 9.96
N HIS A 421 -14.60 9.61 10.23
CA HIS A 421 -14.42 10.26 11.53
C HIS A 421 -14.50 11.76 11.40
N ILE A 422 -15.47 12.38 12.09
CA ILE A 422 -15.53 13.84 12.26
C ILE A 422 -14.79 14.17 13.54
N MET A 423 -13.63 14.82 13.41
CA MET A 423 -12.78 15.26 14.50
C MET A 423 -13.03 16.74 14.75
N CYS A 424 -13.62 17.06 15.90
CA CYS A 424 -13.87 18.43 16.34
C CYS A 424 -12.76 18.85 17.31
N PHE A 425 -11.86 19.69 16.86
CA PHE A 425 -10.74 20.21 17.63
C PHE A 425 -11.12 21.46 18.40
N THR A 426 -10.86 21.51 19.70
CA THR A 426 -11.19 22.66 20.55
C THR A 426 -10.33 23.91 20.28
N GLY A 427 -9.12 23.72 19.70
CA GLY A 427 -8.10 24.75 19.71
C GLY A 427 -7.62 25.07 21.13
N GLU A 428 -7.02 26.26 21.32
CA GLU A 428 -6.38 26.61 22.60
C GLU A 428 -7.36 27.09 23.69
N ARG A 429 -8.58 27.56 23.36
CA ARG A 429 -9.41 28.33 24.33
C ARG A 429 -10.92 28.06 24.32
N ASP A 430 -11.49 27.28 23.40
CA ASP A 430 -12.94 27.25 23.18
C ASP A 430 -13.57 25.87 23.39
N ILE A 431 -13.22 25.17 24.49
CA ILE A 431 -13.63 23.77 24.75
C ILE A 431 -15.15 23.62 24.77
N PHE A 432 -15.86 24.43 25.58
CA PHE A 432 -17.31 24.30 25.74
C PHE A 432 -18.07 24.67 24.45
N LYS A 433 -17.61 25.69 23.73
CA LYS A 433 -18.20 26.06 22.44
C LYS A 433 -18.08 24.93 21.41
N MET A 434 -16.95 24.23 21.37
CA MET A 434 -16.77 23.10 20.47
C MET A 434 -17.56 21.87 20.93
N ALA A 435 -17.71 21.66 22.23
CA ALA A 435 -18.56 20.60 22.77
C ALA A 435 -20.04 20.82 22.39
N ASP A 436 -20.54 22.05 22.51
CA ASP A 436 -21.90 22.39 22.08
C ASP A 436 -22.06 22.24 20.56
N PHE A 437 -21.06 22.59 19.78
CA PHE A 437 -21.04 22.33 18.33
C PHE A 437 -21.07 20.84 18.00
N CYS A 438 -20.34 19.99 18.73
CA CYS A 438 -20.43 18.54 18.58
C CYS A 438 -21.87 18.01 18.88
N LYS A 439 -22.52 18.54 19.92
CA LYS A 439 -23.92 18.17 20.23
C LYS A 439 -24.86 18.56 19.07
N GLN A 440 -24.67 19.74 18.48
CA GLN A 440 -25.44 20.17 17.33
C GLN A 440 -25.18 19.28 16.10
N ILE A 441 -23.91 18.94 15.76
CA ILE A 441 -23.57 17.97 14.70
C ILE A 441 -24.29 16.64 14.95
N ARG A 442 -24.22 16.12 16.18
CA ARG A 442 -24.89 14.86 16.53
C ARG A 442 -26.39 14.92 16.28
N PHE A 443 -27.04 15.99 16.71
CA PHE A 443 -28.48 16.13 16.63
C PHE A 443 -28.96 16.43 15.20
N GLU A 444 -28.32 17.36 14.50
CA GLU A 444 -28.80 17.88 13.21
C GLU A 444 -28.29 17.08 12.00
N LEU A 445 -27.15 16.39 12.14
CA LEU A 445 -26.43 15.85 10.99
C LEU A 445 -26.26 14.33 11.04
N LEU A 446 -25.97 13.74 12.22
CA LEU A 446 -25.60 12.33 12.28
C LEU A 446 -26.75 11.34 12.16
N GLY A 447 -28.01 11.77 12.27
CA GLY A 447 -29.15 10.85 12.19
C GLY A 447 -29.12 9.88 11.00
N PRO A 448 -28.99 10.36 9.75
CA PRO A 448 -28.88 9.50 8.56
C PRO A 448 -27.57 8.71 8.47
N TYR A 449 -26.48 9.20 9.09
CA TYR A 449 -25.10 8.71 8.92
C TYR A 449 -24.56 7.96 10.13
N LYS A 450 -25.38 7.65 11.15
CA LYS A 450 -24.96 7.04 12.43
C LYS A 450 -24.17 5.74 12.27
N ASP A 451 -24.44 4.99 11.20
CA ASP A 451 -23.83 3.69 10.92
C ASP A 451 -22.57 3.79 10.03
N ILE A 452 -22.18 5.02 9.61
CA ILE A 452 -21.03 5.24 8.72
C ILE A 452 -20.15 6.42 9.15
N ILE A 453 -20.55 7.19 10.18
CA ILE A 453 -19.80 8.34 10.70
C ILE A 453 -19.69 8.26 12.22
N LYS A 454 -18.48 8.42 12.76
CA LYS A 454 -18.21 8.66 14.17
C LYS A 454 -17.80 10.11 14.40
N LEU A 455 -18.18 10.63 15.57
CA LEU A 455 -17.91 12.02 15.96
C LEU A 455 -17.08 12.03 17.23
N HIS A 456 -15.95 12.73 17.20
CA HIS A 456 -15.02 12.85 18.33
C HIS A 456 -14.75 14.32 18.65
N LEU A 457 -14.65 14.63 19.95
CA LEU A 457 -14.12 15.87 20.43
C LEU A 457 -12.63 15.66 20.79
N VAL A 458 -11.72 16.33 20.08
CA VAL A 458 -10.28 16.29 20.36
C VAL A 458 -9.96 17.48 21.26
N THR A 459 -9.57 17.20 22.52
CA THR A 459 -9.42 18.24 23.56
C THR A 459 -8.24 17.94 24.49
N PRO A 460 -7.50 19.00 24.92
CA PRO A 460 -6.43 18.83 25.92
C PRO A 460 -6.96 18.56 27.34
N HIS A 461 -8.24 18.83 27.60
CA HIS A 461 -8.86 18.65 28.91
C HIS A 461 -10.14 17.84 28.77
N VAL A 462 -10.26 16.76 29.54
CA VAL A 462 -11.50 15.99 29.63
C VAL A 462 -12.58 16.85 30.28
N ILE A 463 -13.78 16.83 29.69
CA ILE A 463 -14.95 17.53 30.18
C ILE A 463 -16.07 16.52 30.49
N ASP A 464 -16.93 16.87 31.46
CA ASP A 464 -18.09 16.04 31.84
C ASP A 464 -19.25 16.28 30.87
N GLU A 465 -19.11 15.70 29.67
CA GLU A 465 -20.09 15.81 28.59
C GLU A 465 -20.24 14.45 27.88
N PRO A 466 -21.47 14.05 27.47
CA PRO A 466 -21.75 12.76 26.83
C PRO A 466 -21.31 12.73 25.36
N ILE A 467 -20.06 13.10 25.09
CA ILE A 467 -19.43 13.15 23.77
C ILE A 467 -18.23 12.20 23.81
N ASP A 468 -17.97 11.47 22.74
CA ASP A 468 -16.76 10.68 22.61
C ASP A 468 -15.53 11.61 22.51
N GLN A 469 -14.62 11.49 23.47
CA GLN A 469 -13.50 12.42 23.63
C GLN A 469 -12.17 11.73 23.37
N ILE A 470 -11.33 12.38 22.56
CA ILE A 470 -9.92 12.03 22.41
C ILE A 470 -9.11 13.02 23.26
N HIS A 471 -8.52 12.50 24.33
CA HIS A 471 -7.75 13.31 25.28
C HIS A 471 -6.34 13.57 24.74
N ASP A 472 -6.10 14.78 24.29
CA ASP A 472 -4.82 15.26 23.75
C ASP A 472 -4.06 16.08 24.80
N GLU A 473 -3.74 15.45 25.95
CA GLU A 473 -3.18 16.08 27.14
C GLU A 473 -2.01 17.02 26.85
N ASN A 474 -1.08 16.61 26.00
CA ASN A 474 0.12 17.36 25.64
C ASN A 474 -0.03 18.19 24.35
N ASN A 475 -1.25 18.33 23.82
CA ASN A 475 -1.53 18.96 22.53
C ASN A 475 -0.74 18.33 21.37
N ALA A 476 -0.33 17.06 21.45
CA ALA A 476 0.47 16.40 20.42
C ALA A 476 -0.30 16.29 19.10
N ILE A 477 -1.60 15.94 19.15
CA ILE A 477 -2.46 15.87 17.97
C ILE A 477 -2.67 17.28 17.41
N HIS A 478 -3.01 18.27 18.25
CA HIS A 478 -3.17 19.66 17.81
C HIS A 478 -1.91 20.20 17.09
N GLN A 479 -0.71 19.89 17.64
CA GLN A 479 0.56 20.31 17.04
C GLN A 479 0.82 19.64 15.67
N VAL A 480 0.66 18.32 15.58
CA VAL A 480 0.91 17.57 14.35
C VAL A 480 -0.09 17.98 13.25
N TYR A 481 -1.36 18.21 13.61
CA TYR A 481 -2.40 18.68 12.67
C TYR A 481 -2.38 20.20 12.48
N GLN A 482 -1.47 20.94 13.16
CA GLN A 482 -1.31 22.39 13.09
C GLN A 482 -2.60 23.15 13.44
N ILE A 483 -3.30 22.70 14.46
CA ILE A 483 -4.57 23.27 14.91
C ILE A 483 -4.33 24.27 16.05
N LYS A 484 -4.64 25.55 15.81
CA LYS A 484 -4.58 26.62 16.81
C LYS A 484 -5.95 27.18 17.17
N LYS A 485 -6.92 27.02 16.30
CA LYS A 485 -8.29 27.53 16.45
C LYS A 485 -9.28 26.38 16.38
N PRO A 486 -10.49 26.53 16.90
CA PRO A 486 -11.55 25.54 16.73
C PRO A 486 -11.68 25.13 15.27
N SER A 487 -11.59 23.83 15.01
CA SER A 487 -11.55 23.31 13.64
C SER A 487 -12.24 21.95 13.54
N VAL A 488 -12.73 21.64 12.36
CA VAL A 488 -13.28 20.32 12.05
C VAL A 488 -12.43 19.67 10.95
N ILE A 489 -12.08 18.43 11.17
CA ILE A 489 -11.41 17.57 10.19
C ILE A 489 -12.27 16.32 9.98
N ILE A 490 -12.53 15.97 8.71
CA ILE A 490 -13.18 14.70 8.37
C ILE A 490 -12.14 13.78 7.78
N ILE A 491 -11.96 12.62 8.40
CA ILE A 491 -11.04 11.57 7.98
C ILE A 491 -11.86 10.41 7.39
N ARG A 492 -11.47 9.96 6.21
CA ARG A 492 -12.08 8.83 5.49
C ARG A 492 -11.66 7.49 6.13
N PRO A 493 -12.38 6.38 5.84
CA PRO A 493 -12.00 5.04 6.30
C PRO A 493 -10.60 4.60 5.86
N ASP A 494 -10.07 5.14 4.76
CA ASP A 494 -8.70 4.87 4.28
C ASP A 494 -7.63 5.79 4.91
N GLY A 495 -7.99 6.55 5.95
CA GLY A 495 -7.07 7.40 6.70
C GLY A 495 -6.61 8.66 5.98
N TYR A 496 -7.34 9.12 4.97
CA TYR A 496 -7.06 10.40 4.30
C TYR A 496 -7.99 11.50 4.78
N VAL A 497 -7.45 12.70 4.97
CA VAL A 497 -8.22 13.90 5.29
C VAL A 497 -9.05 14.29 4.08
N ASN A 498 -10.37 14.28 4.21
CA ASN A 498 -11.30 14.62 3.13
C ASN A 498 -11.80 16.07 3.23
N TYR A 499 -11.88 16.60 4.44
CA TYR A 499 -12.32 17.95 4.73
C TYR A 499 -11.54 18.53 5.92
N LYS A 500 -11.17 19.79 5.85
CA LYS A 500 -10.59 20.54 6.96
C LYS A 500 -11.06 21.99 6.89
N SER A 501 -11.68 22.49 7.96
CA SER A 501 -12.13 23.87 8.04
C SER A 501 -11.96 24.42 9.46
N THR A 502 -11.70 25.72 9.56
CA THR A 502 -11.62 26.47 10.81
C THR A 502 -12.94 27.19 11.05
N ASN A 503 -13.59 26.96 12.19
CA ASN A 503 -14.91 27.46 12.54
C ASN A 503 -16.00 27.19 11.48
N PRO A 504 -16.16 25.96 10.96
CA PRO A 504 -17.17 25.66 9.95
C PRO A 504 -18.58 25.75 10.52
N GLY A 505 -19.54 26.11 9.66
CA GLY A 505 -20.97 25.97 9.97
C GLY A 505 -21.47 24.54 9.73
N ILE A 506 -22.53 24.14 10.43
CA ILE A 506 -23.15 22.79 10.24
C ILE A 506 -23.59 22.57 8.81
N GLN A 507 -24.15 23.60 8.16
CA GLN A 507 -24.64 23.52 6.78
C GLN A 507 -23.49 23.27 5.78
N GLU A 508 -22.30 23.78 6.06
CA GLU A 508 -21.10 23.53 5.25
C GLU A 508 -20.70 22.07 5.31
N ILE A 509 -20.63 21.49 6.54
CA ILE A 509 -20.33 20.07 6.75
C ILE A 509 -21.41 19.19 6.11
N LYS A 510 -22.68 19.54 6.27
CA LYS A 510 -23.81 18.81 5.68
C LYS A 510 -23.75 18.82 4.16
N SER A 511 -23.50 19.97 3.56
CA SER A 511 -23.36 20.10 2.10
C SER A 511 -22.19 19.26 1.57
N PHE A 512 -21.08 19.24 2.30
CA PHE A 512 -19.93 18.43 1.95
C PHE A 512 -20.26 16.93 1.98
N LEU A 513 -20.86 16.43 3.07
CA LEU A 513 -21.22 15.01 3.20
C LEU A 513 -22.26 14.58 2.15
N ASN A 514 -23.29 15.37 1.90
CA ASN A 514 -24.30 15.12 0.87
C ASN A 514 -23.71 15.10 -0.56
N GLY A 515 -22.49 15.61 -0.76
CA GLY A 515 -21.81 15.58 -2.05
C GLY A 515 -21.42 14.17 -2.50
N TYR A 516 -21.36 13.18 -1.59
CA TYR A 516 -20.96 11.80 -1.93
C TYR A 516 -21.66 10.71 -1.09
N LEU A 517 -22.24 11.02 0.07
CA LEU A 517 -23.06 10.10 0.88
C LEU A 517 -24.54 10.31 0.60
N LEU A 518 -25.35 9.26 0.78
CA LEU A 518 -26.81 9.25 0.59
C LEU A 518 -27.54 9.32 1.92
#